data_d161beef5767add66bc3de803b5b7d31
#
_entry.id   d161beef5767add66bc3de803b5b7d31
#
_cell.length_a   1.000
_cell.length_b   1.000
_cell.length_c   1.000
_cell.angle_alpha   90.00
_cell.angle_beta   90.00
_cell.angle_gamma   90.00
#
_symmetry.space_group_name_H-M   'P 1'
#
loop_
_entity.id
_entity.type
_entity.pdbx_description
1 polymer ?
#
loop_
_entity_poly.entity_id
_entity_poly.type
_entity_poly.pdbx_seq_one_letter_code
_entity_poly.pdbx_strand_id
1 'polypeptide(L)'
;EKAIFDCDLVLASCGRIDISKDSFFESSEDVFNWILSFKKITNLAIIFGREDRGLTNSELLLAHKTFNIPTSQNNPSLNLSHAVSIVLYELNKASNRNLNRDLEVFNLASSKQIQDSFVEIEEMLLGVGYLLKHTSNVKISKFKSFILRANTSMHEMNVLRGIVHQINWYLTNSKKIRNE
;
A
#
# COMPACT_ATOMS: atom_id res chain seq x y z
N GLU A 1 -10.97 4.32 -1.05
CA GLU A 1 -10.03 4.67 0.05
C GLU A 1 -10.65 4.47 1.43
N LYS A 2 -11.86 4.98 1.71
CA LYS A 2 -12.50 4.85 3.04
C LYS A 2 -12.62 3.39 3.52
N ALA A 3 -12.93 2.45 2.64
CA ALA A 3 -13.14 1.04 2.98
C ALA A 3 -11.86 0.30 3.42
N ILE A 4 -10.68 0.82 3.08
CA ILE A 4 -9.39 0.22 3.40
C ILE A 4 -8.61 1.01 4.45
N PHE A 5 -9.24 2.05 5.03
CA PHE A 5 -8.59 3.00 5.91
C PHE A 5 -8.07 2.35 7.22
N ASP A 6 -8.85 1.42 7.77
CA ASP A 6 -8.50 0.73 9.03
C ASP A 6 -7.78 -0.62 8.79
N CYS A 7 -7.33 -0.88 7.56
CA CYS A 7 -6.63 -2.13 7.26
C CYS A 7 -5.12 -1.98 7.50
N ASP A 8 -4.53 -3.02 8.10
CA ASP A 8 -3.08 -3.11 8.29
C ASP A 8 -2.36 -3.39 6.99
N LEU A 9 -3.00 -4.17 6.10
CA LEU A 9 -2.46 -4.57 4.82
C LEU A 9 -3.52 -4.53 3.74
N VAL A 10 -3.14 -4.05 2.57
CA VAL A 10 -4.00 -3.97 1.38
C VAL A 10 -3.32 -4.68 0.22
N LEU A 11 -4.02 -5.61 -0.40
CA LEU A 11 -3.60 -6.32 -1.60
C LEU A 11 -4.50 -5.98 -2.78
N ALA A 12 -3.97 -6.08 -3.98
CA ALA A 12 -4.74 -5.89 -5.21
C ALA A 12 -4.57 -7.09 -6.15
N SER A 13 -5.69 -7.68 -6.56
CA SER A 13 -5.70 -8.68 -7.63
C SER A 13 -5.64 -7.97 -8.99
N CYS A 14 -4.65 -8.31 -9.82
CA CYS A 14 -4.45 -7.69 -11.11
C CYS A 14 -3.98 -8.69 -12.17
N GLY A 15 -4.66 -8.72 -13.31
CA GLY A 15 -4.27 -9.56 -14.46
C GLY A 15 -3.16 -8.96 -15.34
N ARG A 16 -2.74 -7.70 -15.08
CA ARG A 16 -1.70 -7.03 -15.88
C ARG A 16 -0.31 -7.36 -15.34
N ILE A 17 0.63 -7.60 -16.25
CA ILE A 17 2.02 -7.98 -15.95
C ILE A 17 2.96 -6.76 -15.99
N ASP A 18 2.49 -5.60 -16.45
CA ASP A 18 3.25 -4.35 -16.63
C ASP A 18 3.46 -3.54 -15.33
N ILE A 19 3.22 -4.16 -14.19
CA ILE A 19 3.36 -3.54 -12.87
C ILE A 19 4.82 -3.71 -12.37
N SER A 20 5.28 -2.76 -11.56
CA SER A 20 6.61 -2.82 -10.95
C SER A 20 6.85 -4.18 -10.27
N LYS A 21 7.94 -4.84 -10.62
CA LYS A 21 8.32 -6.17 -10.08
C LYS A 21 8.41 -6.17 -8.54
N ASP A 22 8.80 -5.04 -7.93
CA ASP A 22 8.96 -4.92 -6.48
C ASP A 22 7.64 -5.01 -5.69
N SER A 23 6.52 -4.79 -6.37
CA SER A 23 5.18 -4.82 -5.75
C SER A 23 4.29 -5.94 -6.27
N PHE A 24 4.81 -6.83 -7.11
CA PHE A 24 4.05 -7.84 -7.82
C PHE A 24 4.44 -9.26 -7.43
N PHE A 25 3.45 -10.10 -7.18
CA PHE A 25 3.61 -11.54 -7.03
C PHE A 25 2.95 -12.26 -8.22
N GLU A 26 3.65 -13.20 -8.80
CA GLU A 26 3.17 -13.97 -9.96
C GLU A 26 2.03 -14.93 -9.60
N SER A 27 1.91 -15.28 -8.32
CA SER A 27 0.86 -16.16 -7.85
C SER A 27 0.20 -15.68 -6.56
N SER A 28 -1.05 -16.09 -6.36
CA SER A 28 -1.75 -15.88 -5.09
C SER A 28 -1.12 -16.67 -3.93
N GLU A 29 -0.51 -17.82 -4.20
CA GLU A 29 0.17 -18.62 -3.18
C GLU A 29 1.35 -17.87 -2.56
N ASP A 30 2.18 -17.21 -3.39
CA ASP A 30 3.36 -16.47 -2.92
C ASP A 30 2.96 -15.28 -2.04
N VAL A 31 1.96 -14.51 -2.46
CA VAL A 31 1.51 -13.37 -1.68
C VAL A 31 0.89 -13.78 -0.35
N PHE A 32 0.16 -14.90 -0.28
CA PHE A 32 -0.40 -15.37 0.98
C PHE A 32 0.64 -15.97 1.91
N ASN A 33 1.65 -16.67 1.40
CA ASN A 33 2.81 -17.08 2.20
C ASN A 33 3.55 -15.87 2.78
N TRP A 34 3.71 -14.81 2.00
CA TRP A 34 4.30 -13.55 2.46
C TRP A 34 3.44 -12.88 3.54
N ILE A 35 2.12 -12.77 3.38
CA ILE A 35 1.23 -12.21 4.41
C ILE A 35 1.33 -12.98 5.72
N LEU A 36 1.32 -14.31 5.64
CA LEU A 36 1.34 -15.19 6.81
C LEU A 36 2.73 -15.23 7.49
N SER A 37 3.75 -14.58 6.93
CA SER A 37 5.03 -14.35 7.62
C SER A 37 4.95 -13.24 8.68
N PHE A 38 3.93 -12.38 8.64
CA PHE A 38 3.74 -11.33 9.63
C PHE A 38 2.95 -11.83 10.84
N LYS A 39 3.46 -11.59 12.05
CA LYS A 39 2.81 -12.02 13.32
C LYS A 39 1.53 -11.26 13.66
N LYS A 40 1.29 -10.08 13.10
CA LYS A 40 0.30 -9.15 13.65
C LYS A 40 -0.45 -8.38 12.56
N ILE A 41 -1.06 -9.11 11.63
CA ILE A 41 -2.06 -8.53 10.74
C ILE A 41 -3.44 -8.87 11.29
N THR A 42 -4.18 -7.85 11.70
CA THR A 42 -5.55 -8.02 12.21
C THR A 42 -6.56 -7.80 11.09
N ASN A 43 -6.33 -6.80 10.23
CA ASN A 43 -7.24 -6.42 9.17
C ASN A 43 -6.53 -6.44 7.81
N LEU A 44 -6.90 -7.42 6.99
CA LEU A 44 -6.43 -7.54 5.60
C LEU A 44 -7.55 -7.13 4.64
N ALA A 45 -7.25 -6.20 3.74
CA ALA A 45 -8.10 -5.90 2.59
C ALA A 45 -7.55 -6.52 1.31
N ILE A 46 -8.41 -7.13 0.52
CA ILE A 46 -8.10 -7.60 -0.83
C ILE A 46 -9.03 -6.88 -1.79
N ILE A 47 -8.48 -6.08 -2.71
CA ILE A 47 -9.24 -5.32 -3.69
C ILE A 47 -9.23 -6.03 -5.04
N PHE A 48 -10.40 -6.12 -5.63
CA PHE A 48 -10.63 -6.70 -6.95
C PHE A 48 -11.10 -5.60 -7.91
N GLY A 49 -10.71 -5.73 -9.16
CA GLY A 49 -11.16 -4.84 -10.21
C GLY A 49 -12.58 -5.14 -10.68
N ARG A 50 -13.16 -4.19 -11.39
CA ARG A 50 -14.42 -4.37 -12.10
C ARG A 50 -14.22 -5.34 -13.27
N GLU A 51 -15.27 -6.06 -13.64
CA GLU A 51 -15.25 -7.05 -14.73
C GLU A 51 -14.92 -6.41 -16.09
N ASP A 52 -15.34 -5.18 -16.31
CA ASP A 52 -15.20 -4.47 -17.57
C ASP A 52 -13.81 -3.85 -17.81
N ARG A 53 -13.08 -3.46 -16.75
CA ARG A 53 -11.82 -2.70 -16.88
C ARG A 53 -10.69 -3.09 -15.91
N GLY A 54 -10.99 -3.93 -14.92
CA GLY A 54 -10.07 -4.24 -13.84
C GLY A 54 -9.84 -3.05 -12.89
N LEU A 55 -8.71 -3.05 -12.20
CA LEU A 55 -8.26 -1.94 -11.36
C LEU A 55 -7.52 -0.90 -12.19
N THR A 56 -7.79 0.38 -11.91
CA THR A 56 -7.03 1.51 -12.45
C THR A 56 -5.67 1.63 -11.77
N ASN A 57 -4.75 2.38 -12.37
CA ASN A 57 -3.45 2.64 -11.77
C ASN A 57 -3.56 3.36 -10.41
N SER A 58 -4.52 4.27 -10.26
CA SER A 58 -4.78 4.94 -8.99
C SER A 58 -5.30 3.99 -7.90
N GLU A 59 -6.12 2.99 -8.26
CA GLU A 59 -6.60 1.96 -7.35
C GLU A 59 -5.46 1.00 -6.96
N LEU A 60 -4.58 0.63 -7.89
CA LEU A 60 -3.40 -0.20 -7.63
C LEU A 60 -2.38 0.48 -6.71
N LEU A 61 -2.24 1.81 -6.78
CA LEU A 61 -1.36 2.58 -5.89
C LEU A 61 -1.82 2.59 -4.41
N LEU A 62 -3.02 2.12 -4.12
CA LEU A 62 -3.52 1.96 -2.75
C LEU A 62 -3.05 0.65 -2.09
N ALA A 63 -2.53 -0.29 -2.86
CA ALA A 63 -2.10 -1.59 -2.37
C ALA A 63 -0.63 -1.61 -1.96
N HIS A 64 -0.31 -2.38 -0.91
CA HIS A 64 1.06 -2.71 -0.53
C HIS A 64 1.71 -3.63 -1.55
N LYS A 65 0.96 -4.63 -2.01
CA LYS A 65 1.38 -5.58 -3.04
C LYS A 65 0.23 -5.87 -4.01
N THR A 66 0.62 -6.21 -5.22
CA THR A 66 -0.29 -6.72 -6.25
C THR A 66 0.04 -8.17 -6.55
N PHE A 67 -0.96 -8.96 -6.92
CA PHE A 67 -0.77 -10.35 -7.30
C PHE A 67 -1.65 -10.74 -8.48
N ASN A 68 -1.22 -11.75 -9.20
CA ASN A 68 -1.99 -12.35 -10.29
C ASN A 68 -2.57 -13.69 -9.85
N ILE A 69 -3.77 -14.00 -10.33
CA ILE A 69 -4.32 -15.35 -10.33
C ILE A 69 -3.95 -15.96 -11.69
N PRO A 70 -3.08 -16.98 -11.72
CA PRO A 70 -2.67 -17.58 -12.99
C PRO A 70 -3.87 -18.11 -13.78
N THR A 71 -4.00 -17.67 -15.02
CA THR A 71 -5.04 -18.07 -15.95
C THR A 71 -4.42 -18.50 -17.29
N SER A 72 -5.22 -19.09 -18.18
CA SER A 72 -4.73 -19.43 -19.51
C SER A 72 -4.48 -18.16 -20.33
N GLN A 73 -3.49 -18.19 -21.22
CA GLN A 73 -3.17 -17.07 -22.10
C GLN A 73 -4.36 -16.66 -23.01
N ASN A 74 -5.25 -17.61 -23.32
CA ASN A 74 -6.42 -17.37 -24.15
C ASN A 74 -7.58 -16.68 -23.41
N ASN A 75 -7.61 -16.80 -22.06
CA ASN A 75 -8.63 -16.19 -21.19
C ASN A 75 -7.94 -15.60 -19.95
N PRO A 76 -7.34 -14.41 -20.05
CA PRO A 76 -6.56 -13.82 -18.97
C PRO A 76 -7.43 -13.19 -17.87
N SER A 77 -8.74 -13.05 -18.07
CA SER A 77 -9.65 -12.48 -17.09
C SER A 77 -10.57 -13.55 -16.49
N LEU A 78 -10.78 -13.47 -15.18
CA LEU A 78 -11.74 -14.27 -14.44
C LEU A 78 -12.99 -13.44 -14.11
N ASN A 79 -14.14 -14.11 -14.06
CA ASN A 79 -15.32 -13.55 -13.43
C ASN A 79 -14.99 -13.21 -11.96
N LEU A 80 -15.52 -12.11 -11.45
CA LEU A 80 -15.22 -11.62 -10.09
C LEU A 80 -15.49 -12.67 -9.02
N SER A 81 -16.61 -13.38 -9.08
CA SER A 81 -16.96 -14.40 -8.10
C SER A 81 -15.97 -15.58 -8.10
N HIS A 82 -15.48 -15.97 -9.28
CA HIS A 82 -14.46 -17.01 -9.40
C HIS A 82 -13.11 -16.52 -8.83
N ALA A 83 -12.71 -15.30 -9.14
CA ALA A 83 -11.48 -14.71 -8.59
C ALA A 83 -11.52 -14.65 -7.06
N VAL A 84 -12.62 -14.19 -6.48
CA VAL A 84 -12.81 -14.14 -5.02
C VAL A 84 -12.75 -15.55 -4.41
N SER A 85 -13.42 -16.53 -5.01
CA SER A 85 -13.43 -17.91 -4.52
C SER A 85 -12.05 -18.56 -4.52
N ILE A 86 -11.26 -18.35 -5.60
CA ILE A 86 -9.89 -18.86 -5.70
C ILE A 86 -9.01 -18.22 -4.63
N VAL A 87 -9.08 -16.90 -4.48
CA VAL A 87 -8.29 -16.15 -3.49
C VAL A 87 -8.59 -16.60 -2.08
N LEU A 88 -9.85 -16.75 -1.71
CA LEU A 88 -10.24 -17.24 -0.38
C LEU A 88 -9.82 -18.69 -0.14
N TYR A 89 -9.90 -19.55 -1.16
CA TYR A 89 -9.41 -20.91 -1.08
C TYR A 89 -7.90 -20.98 -0.84
N GLU A 90 -7.10 -20.23 -1.63
CA GLU A 90 -5.65 -20.21 -1.48
C GLU A 90 -5.23 -19.59 -0.13
N LEU A 91 -5.90 -18.54 0.33
CA LEU A 91 -5.66 -17.94 1.64
C LEU A 91 -5.91 -18.96 2.77
N ASN A 92 -7.04 -19.68 2.72
CA ASN A 92 -7.36 -20.74 3.70
C ASN A 92 -6.33 -21.87 3.67
N LYS A 93 -5.94 -22.31 2.47
CA LYS A 93 -4.91 -23.34 2.28
C LYS A 93 -3.55 -22.91 2.85
N ALA A 94 -3.12 -21.68 2.60
CA ALA A 94 -1.89 -21.13 3.13
C ALA A 94 -1.93 -21.01 4.66
N SER A 95 -3.05 -20.54 5.22
CA SER A 95 -3.27 -20.46 6.67
C SER A 95 -3.11 -21.82 7.37
N ASN A 96 -3.69 -22.88 6.81
CA ASN A 96 -3.58 -24.22 7.37
C ASN A 96 -2.17 -24.82 7.30
N ARG A 97 -1.35 -24.41 6.34
CA ARG A 97 0.06 -24.87 6.20
C ARG A 97 1.03 -24.18 7.16
N ASN A 98 0.73 -22.98 7.60
CA ASN A 98 1.65 -22.11 8.35
C ASN A 98 1.53 -22.19 9.87
N LEU A 99 0.79 -23.13 10.43
CA LEU A 99 0.56 -23.28 11.88
C LEU A 99 1.83 -23.49 12.73
N ASN A 100 3.01 -23.74 12.11
CA ASN A 100 4.27 -24.08 12.80
C ASN A 100 5.47 -23.22 12.38
N ARG A 101 5.28 -22.02 11.81
CA ARG A 101 6.41 -21.17 11.43
C ARG A 101 6.72 -20.14 12.53
N ASP A 102 8.02 -19.94 12.80
CA ASP A 102 8.51 -18.78 13.53
C ASP A 102 8.26 -17.54 12.69
N LEU A 103 7.28 -16.73 13.11
CA LEU A 103 6.84 -15.54 12.37
C LEU A 103 7.68 -14.34 12.79
N GLU A 104 8.14 -13.56 11.86
CA GLU A 104 8.81 -12.29 12.13
C GLU A 104 7.83 -11.26 12.71
N VAL A 105 8.28 -10.53 13.74
CA VAL A 105 7.48 -9.47 14.37
C VAL A 105 7.65 -8.17 13.57
N PHE A 106 6.99 -8.07 12.43
CA PHE A 106 6.87 -6.79 11.71
C PHE A 106 5.68 -6.01 12.25
N ASN A 107 5.92 -4.81 12.75
CA ASN A 107 4.89 -3.88 13.19
C ASN A 107 4.66 -2.86 12.07
N LEU A 108 3.91 -3.27 11.04
CA LEU A 108 3.59 -2.41 9.90
C LEU A 108 2.82 -1.18 10.34
N ALA A 109 3.09 -0.04 9.71
CA ALA A 109 2.25 1.13 9.86
C ALA A 109 0.89 0.88 9.18
N SER A 110 -0.22 1.09 9.90
CA SER A 110 -1.56 0.92 9.33
C SER A 110 -1.83 1.93 8.21
N SER A 111 -2.76 1.60 7.32
CA SER A 111 -3.18 2.51 6.24
C SER A 111 -3.61 3.88 6.76
N LYS A 112 -4.25 3.92 7.95
CA LYS A 112 -4.62 5.15 8.64
C LYS A 112 -3.39 5.97 9.01
N GLN A 113 -2.41 5.37 9.68
CA GLN A 113 -1.19 6.04 10.12
C GLN A 113 -0.39 6.61 8.94
N ILE A 114 -0.30 5.85 7.85
CA ILE A 114 0.31 6.30 6.61
C ILE A 114 -0.46 7.49 6.05
N GLN A 115 -1.80 7.40 5.98
CA GLN A 115 -2.65 8.49 5.46
C GLN A 115 -2.48 9.78 6.27
N ASP A 116 -2.57 9.68 7.60
CA ASP A 116 -2.43 10.84 8.50
C ASP A 116 -1.05 11.51 8.33
N SER A 117 0.01 10.71 8.22
CA SER A 117 1.36 11.21 7.98
C SER A 117 1.49 11.90 6.61
N PHE A 118 0.80 11.40 5.59
CA PHE A 118 0.86 11.99 4.25
C PHE A 118 0.15 13.33 4.12
N VAL A 119 -0.80 13.66 5.00
CA VAL A 119 -1.36 15.02 5.09
C VAL A 119 -0.26 16.01 5.49
N GLU A 120 0.50 15.72 6.54
CA GLU A 120 1.61 16.55 7.03
C GLU A 120 2.75 16.66 5.97
N ILE A 121 3.07 15.54 5.30
CA ILE A 121 4.08 15.48 4.24
C ILE A 121 3.67 16.35 3.04
N GLU A 122 2.41 16.28 2.60
CA GLU A 122 1.91 17.08 1.48
C GLU A 122 1.99 18.59 1.79
N GLU A 123 1.55 19.00 2.97
CA GLU A 123 1.65 20.40 3.42
C GLU A 123 3.10 20.89 3.43
N MET A 124 4.01 20.10 3.95
CA MET A 124 5.45 20.42 3.97
C MET A 124 6.01 20.56 2.55
N LEU A 125 5.72 19.60 1.66
CA LEU A 125 6.22 19.59 0.29
C LEU A 125 5.64 20.74 -0.56
N LEU A 126 4.41 21.16 -0.30
CA LEU A 126 3.81 22.38 -0.85
C LEU A 126 4.52 23.63 -0.30
N GLY A 127 4.81 23.64 1.01
CA GLY A 127 5.46 24.76 1.70
C GLY A 127 6.88 25.03 1.22
N VAL A 128 7.66 23.98 0.90
CA VAL A 128 9.01 24.09 0.31
C VAL A 128 9.01 24.31 -1.20
N GLY A 129 7.84 24.28 -1.87
CA GLY A 129 7.71 24.49 -3.31
C GLY A 129 8.05 23.27 -4.18
N TYR A 130 8.25 22.09 -3.59
CA TYR A 130 8.46 20.84 -4.34
C TYR A 130 7.20 20.36 -5.06
N LEU A 131 6.04 20.50 -4.39
CA LEU A 131 4.73 20.23 -4.98
C LEU A 131 4.08 21.53 -5.46
N LEU A 132 3.38 21.42 -6.57
CA LEU A 132 2.47 22.45 -7.07
C LEU A 132 1.03 21.97 -6.90
N LYS A 133 0.11 22.84 -6.52
CA LYS A 133 -1.29 22.45 -6.20
C LYS A 133 -1.96 21.60 -7.29
N HIS A 134 -1.67 21.90 -8.57
CA HIS A 134 -2.26 21.18 -9.71
C HIS A 134 -1.64 19.80 -9.99
N THR A 135 -0.46 19.48 -9.43
CA THR A 135 0.24 18.19 -9.62
C THR A 135 0.43 17.42 -8.33
N SER A 136 0.04 17.96 -7.17
CA SER A 136 0.27 17.36 -5.85
C SER A 136 -0.32 15.96 -5.77
N ASN A 137 -1.58 15.78 -6.15
CA ASN A 137 -2.28 14.49 -6.04
C ASN A 137 -1.54 13.32 -6.70
N VAL A 138 -1.00 13.52 -7.92
CA VAL A 138 -0.29 12.46 -8.65
C VAL A 138 1.05 12.13 -7.98
N LYS A 139 1.81 13.15 -7.58
CA LYS A 139 3.12 12.95 -6.95
C LYS A 139 2.98 12.33 -5.56
N ILE A 140 2.02 12.81 -4.75
CA ILE A 140 1.73 12.27 -3.43
C ILE A 140 1.26 10.82 -3.50
N SER A 141 0.38 10.47 -4.43
CA SER A 141 -0.07 9.09 -4.60
C SER A 141 1.09 8.15 -4.95
N LYS A 142 2.02 8.57 -5.81
CA LYS A 142 3.23 7.80 -6.12
C LYS A 142 4.15 7.65 -4.91
N PHE A 143 4.34 8.70 -4.13
CA PHE A 143 5.17 8.65 -2.93
C PHE A 143 4.54 7.77 -1.86
N LYS A 144 3.22 7.87 -1.65
CA LYS A 144 2.48 7.00 -0.75
C LYS A 144 2.61 5.52 -1.16
N SER A 145 2.46 5.22 -2.44
CA SER A 145 2.64 3.86 -2.96
C SER A 145 4.07 3.35 -2.74
N PHE A 146 5.09 4.19 -2.84
CA PHE A 146 6.47 3.82 -2.51
C PHE A 146 6.59 3.38 -1.04
N ILE A 147 6.05 4.16 -0.10
CA ILE A 147 6.05 3.84 1.34
C ILE A 147 5.28 2.53 1.64
N LEU A 148 4.11 2.35 1.02
CA LEU A 148 3.32 1.12 1.16
C LEU A 148 4.10 -0.11 0.67
N ARG A 149 4.77 -0.03 -0.48
CA ARG A 149 5.56 -1.13 -1.04
C ARG A 149 6.80 -1.48 -0.21
N ALA A 150 7.37 -0.50 0.48
CA ALA A 150 8.51 -0.70 1.38
C ALA A 150 8.14 -1.48 2.64
N ASN A 151 6.85 -1.80 2.86
CA ASN A 151 6.36 -2.43 4.10
C ASN A 151 6.80 -1.66 5.36
N THR A 152 6.68 -0.35 5.30
CA THR A 152 7.20 0.56 6.30
C THR A 152 6.59 0.29 7.68
N SER A 153 7.46 0.10 8.66
CA SER A 153 7.05 -0.10 10.05
C SER A 153 6.57 1.21 10.68
N MET A 154 5.84 1.09 11.80
CA MET A 154 5.45 2.24 12.60
C MET A 154 6.65 3.07 13.06
N HIS A 155 7.76 2.42 13.39
CA HIS A 155 8.97 3.12 13.82
C HIS A 155 9.56 3.98 12.70
N GLU A 156 9.67 3.42 11.49
CA GLU A 156 10.17 4.16 10.31
C GLU A 156 9.24 5.32 9.93
N MET A 157 7.91 5.12 10.02
CA MET A 157 6.96 6.22 9.84
C MET A 157 7.14 7.34 10.86
N ASN A 158 7.41 7.02 12.13
CA ASN A 158 7.68 8.02 13.15
C ASN A 158 8.97 8.80 12.88
N VAL A 159 10.03 8.14 12.38
CA VAL A 159 11.26 8.83 11.93
C VAL A 159 10.94 9.80 10.81
N LEU A 160 10.18 9.38 9.80
CA LEU A 160 9.78 10.23 8.68
C LEU A 160 8.96 11.45 9.16
N ARG A 161 8.00 11.24 10.07
CA ARG A 161 7.22 12.32 10.69
C ARG A 161 8.09 13.30 11.47
N GLY A 162 9.09 12.81 12.20
CA GLY A 162 10.05 13.66 12.90
C GLY A 162 10.80 14.59 11.95
N ILE A 163 11.25 14.10 10.80
CA ILE A 163 11.90 14.90 9.74
C ILE A 163 10.93 15.97 9.21
N VAL A 164 9.71 15.59 8.88
CA VAL A 164 8.66 16.49 8.38
C VAL A 164 8.36 17.59 9.39
N HIS A 165 8.20 17.23 10.66
CA HIS A 165 7.94 18.17 11.74
C HIS A 165 9.09 19.20 11.90
N GLN A 166 10.35 18.75 11.84
CA GLN A 166 11.50 19.62 11.94
C GLN A 166 11.59 20.61 10.77
N ILE A 167 11.29 20.15 9.55
CA ILE A 167 11.26 21.01 8.36
C ILE A 167 10.14 22.05 8.49
N ASN A 168 8.95 21.65 8.90
CA ASN A 168 7.81 22.56 9.11
C ASN A 168 8.12 23.61 10.17
N TRP A 169 8.74 23.20 11.27
CA TRP A 169 9.20 24.12 12.30
C TRP A 169 10.18 25.17 11.74
N TYR A 170 11.17 24.73 10.98
CA TYR A 170 12.15 25.63 10.34
C TYR A 170 11.47 26.60 9.35
N LEU A 171 10.57 26.13 8.51
CA LEU A 171 9.84 26.98 7.55
C LEU A 171 8.99 28.05 8.25
N THR A 172 8.38 27.70 9.38
CA THR A 172 7.56 28.64 10.16
C THR A 172 8.42 29.72 10.82
N ASN A 173 9.56 29.34 11.41
CA ASN A 173 10.44 30.25 12.12
C ASN A 173 11.29 31.12 11.19
N SER A 174 11.75 30.59 10.04
CA SER A 174 12.50 31.37 9.05
C SER A 174 11.67 32.48 8.38
N LYS A 175 10.34 32.30 8.30
CA LYS A 175 9.42 33.36 7.86
C LYS A 175 9.29 34.49 8.88
N LYS A 176 9.40 34.22 10.17
CA LYS A 176 9.41 35.27 11.22
C LYS A 176 10.69 36.13 11.18
N ILE A 177 11.85 35.50 11.00
CA ILE A 177 13.15 36.18 10.94
C ILE A 177 13.31 37.06 9.69
N ARG A 178 12.60 36.79 8.58
CA ARG A 178 12.63 37.60 7.36
C ARG A 178 11.68 38.80 7.38
N ASN A 179 10.75 38.83 8.33
CA ASN A 179 9.75 39.93 8.47
C ASN A 179 10.07 40.87 9.63
N GLU A 180 11.21 40.64 10.33
CA GLU A 180 11.89 41.56 11.25
C GLU A 180 13.08 42.23 10.55
#